data_b0d706c0d8363317f19b7c0867df0ddb
#
_entry.id   b0d706c0d8363317f19b7c0867df0ddb
#
_cell.length_a   1.000
_cell.length_b   1.000
_cell.length_c   1.000
_cell.angle_alpha   90.00
_cell.angle_beta   90.00
_cell.angle_gamma   90.00
#
_symmetry.space_group_name_H-M   'P 1'
#
loop_
_entity.id
_entity.type
_entity.pdbx_description
1 polymer ?
#
loop_
_entity_poly.entity_id
_entity_poly.type
_entity_poly.pdbx_seq_one_letter_code
_entity_poly.pdbx_strand_id
1 'polypeptide(L)'
;MLSKQPRRTQRERSEATRSALVAAATALFAERGFHGTPAELVVGRAGVTSGALYHHFGDKRALFKSVLDAVEQRLAQRVASAARTGEDPWQRLELGVAEYLRACAEPEVRRIVLLDGPSVLGWEEWHAVDAGHHLRPLAAALAASMRAGQVDRRPPLPLARVLLGALTEAGLAAEEDAEGAQDAVRWLLTRLRRRPDDR
;
A
#
# COMPACT_ATOMS: atom_id res chain seq x y z
N MET A 1 35.41 31.02 8.94
CA MET A 1 34.57 31.14 7.72
C MET A 1 33.26 30.42 7.98
N LEU A 2 32.17 31.14 8.28
CA LEU A 2 30.84 30.59 8.47
C LEU A 2 30.23 30.34 7.09
N SER A 3 30.09 29.08 6.71
CA SER A 3 29.42 28.66 5.47
C SER A 3 27.95 29.07 5.54
N LYS A 4 27.55 30.03 4.72
CA LYS A 4 26.17 30.50 4.56
C LYS A 4 25.38 29.41 3.86
N GLN A 5 24.58 28.62 4.60
CA GLN A 5 23.68 27.66 4.00
C GLN A 5 22.77 28.33 2.96
N PRO A 6 22.60 27.77 1.75
CA PRO A 6 21.74 28.35 0.72
C PRO A 6 20.32 28.47 1.26
N ARG A 7 19.69 29.63 1.06
CA ARG A 7 18.30 29.90 1.44
C ARG A 7 17.40 28.98 0.61
N ARG A 8 16.67 28.05 1.28
CA ARG A 8 15.66 27.20 0.63
C ARG A 8 14.70 28.05 -0.21
N THR A 9 14.44 27.62 -1.44
CA THR A 9 13.48 28.26 -2.34
C THR A 9 12.06 28.17 -1.77
N GLN A 10 11.14 28.99 -2.27
CA GLN A 10 9.73 28.94 -1.85
C GLN A 10 9.11 27.57 -2.13
N ARG A 11 9.47 26.94 -3.26
CA ARG A 11 9.03 25.60 -3.64
C ARG A 11 9.52 24.54 -2.64
N GLU A 12 10.79 24.55 -2.29
CA GLU A 12 11.36 23.62 -1.31
C GLU A 12 10.71 23.75 0.09
N ARG A 13 10.34 24.96 0.49
CA ARG A 13 9.61 25.19 1.76
C ARG A 13 8.19 24.63 1.68
N SER A 14 7.51 24.85 0.56
CA SER A 14 6.16 24.34 0.30
C SER A 14 6.14 22.80 0.32
N GLU A 15 7.09 22.15 -0.36
CA GLU A 15 7.23 20.70 -0.39
C GLU A 15 7.59 20.13 0.99
N ALA A 16 8.48 20.80 1.75
CA ALA A 16 8.81 20.41 3.12
C ALA A 16 7.60 20.49 4.06
N THR A 17 6.79 21.56 3.95
CA THR A 17 5.55 21.70 4.74
C THR A 17 4.54 20.61 4.40
N ARG A 18 4.35 20.32 3.10
CA ARG A 18 3.46 19.26 2.64
C ARG A 18 3.91 17.89 3.16
N SER A 19 5.20 17.59 3.09
CA SER A 19 5.76 16.34 3.58
C SER A 19 5.65 16.21 5.10
N ALA A 20 5.86 17.31 5.85
CA ALA A 20 5.69 17.32 7.31
C ALA A 20 4.23 17.03 7.71
N LEU A 21 3.26 17.62 7.01
CA LEU A 21 1.83 17.37 7.24
C LEU A 21 1.47 15.90 6.97
N VAL A 22 1.94 15.33 5.85
CA VAL A 22 1.69 13.90 5.53
C VAL A 22 2.33 13.00 6.58
N ALA A 23 3.58 13.24 6.98
CA ALA A 23 4.26 12.43 7.99
C ALA A 23 3.56 12.49 9.37
N ALA A 24 3.18 13.69 9.82
CA ALA A 24 2.45 13.88 11.07
C ALA A 24 1.06 13.19 11.04
N ALA A 25 0.34 13.34 9.91
CA ALA A 25 -0.96 12.71 9.71
C ALA A 25 -0.86 11.19 9.66
N THR A 26 0.14 10.63 8.96
CA THR A 26 0.38 9.18 8.89
C THR A 26 0.50 8.60 10.31
N ALA A 27 1.37 9.15 11.13
CA ALA A 27 1.57 8.67 12.48
C ALA A 27 0.29 8.77 13.33
N LEU A 28 -0.43 9.90 13.26
CA LEU A 28 -1.67 10.11 14.02
C LEU A 28 -2.81 9.22 13.55
N PHE A 29 -2.98 9.03 12.23
CA PHE A 29 -4.01 8.14 11.70
C PHE A 29 -3.71 6.67 12.04
N ALA A 30 -2.45 6.25 12.03
CA ALA A 30 -2.08 4.92 12.48
C ALA A 30 -2.41 4.69 13.96
N GLU A 31 -2.15 5.70 14.83
CA GLU A 31 -2.38 5.61 16.27
C GLU A 31 -3.87 5.68 16.64
N ARG A 32 -4.65 6.58 16.02
CA ARG A 32 -5.99 7.01 16.47
C ARG A 32 -7.10 6.85 15.44
N GLY A 33 -6.75 6.45 14.22
CA GLY A 33 -7.64 6.44 13.07
C GLY A 33 -7.99 7.86 12.58
N PHE A 34 -8.65 7.91 11.44
CA PHE A 34 -9.06 9.17 10.81
C PHE A 34 -10.03 9.98 11.69
N HIS A 35 -11.07 9.33 12.23
CA HIS A 35 -12.10 10.02 13.02
C HIS A 35 -11.56 10.50 14.39
N GLY A 36 -10.63 9.76 14.99
CA GLY A 36 -9.98 10.11 16.26
C GLY A 36 -8.87 11.16 16.13
N THR A 37 -8.62 11.70 14.93
CA THR A 37 -7.55 12.66 14.65
C THR A 37 -8.12 13.99 14.13
N PRO A 38 -8.38 14.99 14.99
CA PRO A 38 -8.69 16.36 14.57
C PRO A 38 -7.55 17.00 13.77
N ALA A 39 -7.87 17.92 12.84
CA ALA A 39 -6.88 18.61 12.03
C ALA A 39 -5.87 19.40 12.86
N GLU A 40 -6.31 19.92 13.99
CA GLU A 40 -5.49 20.70 14.96
C GLU A 40 -4.34 19.85 15.53
N LEU A 41 -4.56 18.56 15.77
CA LEU A 41 -3.50 17.65 16.21
C LEU A 41 -2.44 17.46 15.12
N VAL A 42 -2.88 17.35 13.86
CA VAL A 42 -1.97 17.16 12.73
C VAL A 42 -1.08 18.37 12.56
N VAL A 43 -1.66 19.59 12.52
CA VAL A 43 -0.88 20.83 12.35
C VAL A 43 0.04 21.08 13.53
N GLY A 44 -0.42 20.79 14.76
CA GLY A 44 0.40 20.87 15.96
C GLY A 44 1.62 19.94 15.91
N ARG A 45 1.42 18.67 15.54
CA ARG A 45 2.49 17.68 15.41
C ARG A 45 3.45 18.00 14.25
N ALA A 46 2.93 18.57 13.16
CA ALA A 46 3.74 19.00 12.00
C ALA A 46 4.52 20.30 12.24
N GLY A 47 4.20 21.04 13.30
CA GLY A 47 4.83 22.34 13.59
C GLY A 47 4.46 23.42 12.58
N VAL A 48 3.25 23.38 12.01
CA VAL A 48 2.76 24.31 10.99
C VAL A 48 1.43 24.95 11.41
N THR A 49 0.95 25.94 10.67
CA THR A 49 -0.34 26.58 10.92
C THR A 49 -1.51 25.81 10.30
N SER A 50 -2.72 25.98 10.82
CA SER A 50 -3.95 25.41 10.22
C SER A 50 -4.14 25.90 8.78
N GLY A 51 -3.84 27.17 8.49
CA GLY A 51 -3.87 27.70 7.13
C GLY A 51 -2.98 26.95 6.15
N ALA A 52 -1.83 26.41 6.60
CA ALA A 52 -0.96 25.62 5.75
C ALA A 52 -1.62 24.28 5.33
N LEU A 53 -2.33 23.60 6.25
CA LEU A 53 -3.05 22.38 5.93
C LEU A 53 -4.10 22.64 4.84
N TYR A 54 -4.95 23.64 5.05
CA TYR A 54 -6.01 23.97 4.09
C TYR A 54 -5.47 24.48 2.75
N HIS A 55 -4.35 25.20 2.77
CA HIS A 55 -3.67 25.64 1.54
C HIS A 55 -3.12 24.48 0.73
N HIS A 56 -2.54 23.44 1.37
CA HIS A 56 -1.91 22.30 0.68
C HIS A 56 -2.88 21.20 0.28
N PHE A 57 -3.95 21.00 1.04
CA PHE A 57 -4.83 19.83 0.87
C PHE A 57 -6.31 20.20 0.70
N GLY A 58 -6.72 21.41 1.06
CA GLY A 58 -8.12 21.82 1.06
C GLY A 58 -8.89 21.35 2.30
N ASP A 59 -8.83 20.07 2.64
CA ASP A 59 -9.47 19.50 3.82
C ASP A 59 -8.70 18.28 4.39
N LYS A 60 -9.20 17.75 5.52
CA LYS A 60 -8.61 16.58 6.19
C LYS A 60 -8.77 15.30 5.36
N ARG A 61 -9.85 15.18 4.58
CA ARG A 61 -10.10 14.01 3.71
C ARG A 61 -9.09 13.95 2.56
N ALA A 62 -8.79 15.08 1.94
CA ALA A 62 -7.77 15.16 0.89
C ALA A 62 -6.35 14.94 1.44
N LEU A 63 -6.06 15.38 2.67
CA LEU A 63 -4.84 15.02 3.38
C LEU A 63 -4.78 13.50 3.61
N PHE A 64 -5.87 12.88 4.08
CA PHE A 64 -5.95 11.43 4.27
C PHE A 64 -5.70 10.66 2.98
N LYS A 65 -6.27 11.08 1.86
CA LYS A 65 -6.00 10.50 0.54
C LYS A 65 -4.50 10.53 0.20
N SER A 66 -3.84 11.64 0.49
CA SER A 66 -2.38 11.75 0.27
C SER A 66 -1.57 10.88 1.22
N VAL A 67 -2.05 10.65 2.43
CA VAL A 67 -1.47 9.70 3.38
C VAL A 67 -1.65 8.27 2.89
N LEU A 68 -2.85 7.91 2.47
CA LEU A 68 -3.14 6.58 1.89
C LEU A 68 -2.21 6.29 0.70
N ASP A 69 -2.13 7.22 -0.27
CA ASP A 69 -1.24 7.07 -1.44
C ASP A 69 0.23 6.88 -1.03
N ALA A 70 0.71 7.62 -0.03
CA ALA A 70 2.08 7.49 0.47
C ALA A 70 2.33 6.14 1.19
N VAL A 71 1.34 5.62 1.93
CA VAL A 71 1.43 4.30 2.59
C VAL A 71 1.45 3.20 1.54
N GLU A 72 0.54 3.25 0.56
CA GLU A 72 0.45 2.31 -0.56
C GLU A 72 1.73 2.30 -1.41
N GLN A 73 2.30 3.46 -1.69
CA GLN A 73 3.57 3.55 -2.40
C GLN A 73 4.71 2.85 -1.65
N ARG A 74 4.80 3.05 -0.32
CA ARG A 74 5.81 2.35 0.51
C ARG A 74 5.57 0.84 0.54
N LEU A 75 4.32 0.41 0.65
CA LEU A 75 3.93 -0.99 0.59
C LEU A 75 4.35 -1.62 -0.74
N ALA A 76 4.01 -0.99 -1.87
CA ALA A 76 4.40 -1.46 -3.19
C ALA A 76 5.92 -1.56 -3.38
N GLN A 77 6.70 -0.61 -2.84
CA GLN A 77 8.16 -0.65 -2.84
C GLN A 77 8.71 -1.83 -2.02
N ARG A 78 8.13 -2.13 -0.86
CA ARG A 78 8.49 -3.26 0.00
C ARG A 78 8.21 -4.58 -0.72
N VAL A 79 7.00 -4.74 -1.27
CA VAL A 79 6.58 -5.90 -2.07
C VAL A 79 7.54 -6.13 -3.24
N ALA A 80 7.85 -5.08 -4.01
CA ALA A 80 8.78 -5.17 -5.11
C ALA A 80 10.21 -5.54 -4.64
N SER A 81 10.63 -5.08 -3.46
CA SER A 81 11.95 -5.42 -2.89
C SER A 81 12.01 -6.89 -2.47
N ALA A 82 10.99 -7.39 -1.79
CA ALA A 82 10.89 -8.80 -1.43
C ALA A 82 10.84 -9.70 -2.67
N ALA A 83 10.03 -9.34 -3.67
CA ALA A 83 9.94 -10.09 -4.92
C ALA A 83 11.30 -10.20 -5.65
N ARG A 84 12.15 -9.16 -5.61
CA ARG A 84 13.47 -9.20 -6.27
C ARG A 84 14.43 -10.25 -5.71
N THR A 85 14.21 -10.77 -4.50
CA THR A 85 15.06 -11.80 -3.90
C THR A 85 14.78 -13.20 -4.42
N GLY A 86 13.66 -13.39 -5.15
CA GLY A 86 13.31 -14.68 -5.74
C GLY A 86 14.18 -15.02 -6.95
N GLU A 87 14.53 -16.30 -7.09
CA GLU A 87 15.40 -16.82 -8.14
C GLU A 87 14.67 -16.92 -9.48
N ASP A 88 13.39 -17.28 -9.44
CA ASP A 88 12.54 -17.46 -10.62
C ASP A 88 11.24 -16.64 -10.53
N PRO A 89 10.48 -16.48 -11.65
CA PRO A 89 9.26 -15.69 -11.66
C PRO A 89 8.18 -16.14 -10.64
N TRP A 90 8.06 -17.43 -10.40
CA TRP A 90 7.09 -17.95 -9.43
C TRP A 90 7.49 -17.59 -8.00
N GLN A 91 8.74 -17.82 -7.63
CA GLN A 91 9.29 -17.45 -6.33
C GLN A 91 9.13 -15.94 -6.06
N ARG A 92 9.34 -15.10 -7.09
CA ARG A 92 9.12 -13.65 -7.00
C ARG A 92 7.67 -13.31 -6.68
N LEU A 93 6.73 -14.00 -7.31
CA LEU A 93 5.30 -13.83 -7.02
C LEU A 93 4.99 -14.23 -5.57
N GLU A 94 5.46 -15.41 -5.13
CA GLU A 94 5.22 -15.91 -3.77
C GLU A 94 5.78 -14.96 -2.71
N LEU A 95 7.03 -14.49 -2.87
CA LEU A 95 7.67 -13.57 -1.94
C LEU A 95 6.97 -12.21 -1.91
N GLY A 96 6.52 -11.70 -3.05
CA GLY A 96 5.73 -10.47 -3.12
C GLY A 96 4.40 -10.59 -2.38
N VAL A 97 3.67 -11.69 -2.59
CA VAL A 97 2.40 -11.98 -1.91
C VAL A 97 2.61 -12.13 -0.39
N ALA A 98 3.65 -12.87 0.03
CA ALA A 98 3.95 -13.05 1.43
C ALA A 98 4.27 -11.70 2.13
N GLU A 99 5.04 -10.82 1.47
CA GLU A 99 5.33 -9.48 2.00
C GLU A 99 4.08 -8.60 2.09
N TYR A 100 3.20 -8.66 1.08
CA TYR A 100 1.93 -7.92 1.11
C TYR A 100 1.09 -8.32 2.32
N LEU A 101 0.86 -9.62 2.52
CA LEU A 101 0.07 -10.14 3.64
C LEU A 101 0.71 -9.82 4.99
N ARG A 102 2.05 -9.91 5.09
CA ARG A 102 2.77 -9.54 6.31
C ARG A 102 2.57 -8.06 6.64
N ALA A 103 2.67 -7.19 5.64
CA ALA A 103 2.47 -5.76 5.81
C ALA A 103 1.03 -5.39 6.19
N CYS A 104 0.02 -6.11 5.66
CA CYS A 104 -1.39 -5.92 6.02
C CYS A 104 -1.66 -6.16 7.52
N ALA A 105 -0.84 -6.97 8.19
CA ALA A 105 -0.94 -7.19 9.63
C ALA A 105 -0.31 -6.06 10.47
N GLU A 106 0.48 -5.16 9.86
CA GLU A 106 1.11 -4.04 10.57
C GLU A 106 0.07 -2.95 10.89
N PRO A 107 0.09 -2.37 12.10
CA PRO A 107 -0.94 -1.42 12.55
C PRO A 107 -1.15 -0.23 11.59
N GLU A 108 -0.07 0.32 11.01
CA GLU A 108 -0.15 1.44 10.08
C GLU A 108 -0.91 1.07 8.80
N VAL A 109 -0.51 -0.02 8.14
CA VAL A 109 -1.13 -0.48 6.89
C VAL A 109 -2.56 -0.92 7.15
N ARG A 110 -2.77 -1.74 8.17
CA ARG A 110 -4.10 -2.22 8.54
C ARG A 110 -5.06 -1.05 8.77
N ARG A 111 -4.67 -0.09 9.62
CA ARG A 111 -5.54 1.02 10.00
C ARG A 111 -5.82 1.96 8.82
N ILE A 112 -4.78 2.41 8.14
CA ILE A 112 -4.91 3.44 7.10
C ILE A 112 -5.44 2.86 5.80
N VAL A 113 -4.93 1.70 5.37
CA VAL A 113 -5.28 1.13 4.05
C VAL A 113 -6.57 0.34 4.12
N LEU A 114 -6.67 -0.62 5.06
CA LEU A 114 -7.76 -1.59 5.03
C LEU A 114 -9.02 -1.12 5.76
N LEU A 115 -8.89 -0.40 6.89
CA LEU A 115 -10.03 0.01 7.71
C LEU A 115 -10.52 1.43 7.37
N ASP A 116 -9.66 2.43 7.53
CA ASP A 116 -10.04 3.83 7.31
C ASP A 116 -10.14 4.18 5.82
N GLY A 117 -9.33 3.55 4.95
CA GLY A 117 -9.34 3.78 3.51
C GLY A 117 -10.73 3.73 2.89
N PRO A 118 -11.41 2.57 2.89
CA PRO A 118 -12.76 2.45 2.34
C PRO A 118 -13.81 3.24 3.13
N SER A 119 -13.65 3.37 4.45
CA SER A 119 -14.57 4.12 5.31
C SER A 119 -14.57 5.63 5.02
N VAL A 120 -13.41 6.21 4.75
CA VAL A 120 -13.23 7.66 4.54
C VAL A 120 -13.42 8.08 3.10
N LEU A 121 -12.88 7.30 2.15
CA LEU A 121 -12.90 7.64 0.73
C LEU A 121 -14.08 7.01 -0.02
N GLY A 122 -14.69 5.97 0.54
CA GLY A 122 -15.61 5.11 -0.18
C GLY A 122 -14.88 4.09 -1.05
N TRP A 123 -15.60 3.01 -1.40
CA TRP A 123 -15.03 1.87 -2.10
C TRP A 123 -14.33 2.22 -3.41
N GLU A 124 -14.97 3.03 -4.24
CA GLU A 124 -14.47 3.32 -5.59
C GLU A 124 -13.13 4.08 -5.58
N GLU A 125 -13.06 5.15 -4.77
CA GLU A 125 -11.85 5.99 -4.70
C GLU A 125 -10.69 5.26 -4.02
N TRP A 126 -10.97 4.55 -2.92
CA TRP A 126 -9.99 3.71 -2.24
C TRP A 126 -9.45 2.61 -3.14
N HIS A 127 -10.35 1.85 -3.80
CA HIS A 127 -9.95 0.76 -4.71
C HIS A 127 -9.14 1.26 -5.92
N ALA A 128 -9.42 2.48 -6.40
CA ALA A 128 -8.63 3.09 -7.46
C ALA A 128 -7.18 3.37 -7.02
N VAL A 129 -6.97 3.79 -5.77
CA VAL A 129 -5.63 4.01 -5.20
C VAL A 129 -4.90 2.67 -5.05
N ASP A 130 -5.51 1.68 -4.37
CA ASP A 130 -4.94 0.35 -4.17
C ASP A 130 -4.56 -0.32 -5.51
N ALA A 131 -5.50 -0.39 -6.45
CA ALA A 131 -5.25 -0.96 -7.77
C ALA A 131 -4.18 -0.18 -8.56
N GLY A 132 -4.06 1.13 -8.35
CA GLY A 132 -3.04 1.97 -8.95
C GLY A 132 -1.61 1.53 -8.60
N HIS A 133 -1.40 1.08 -7.37
CA HIS A 133 -0.09 0.64 -6.88
C HIS A 133 0.19 -0.85 -7.10
N HIS A 134 -0.83 -1.73 -7.03
CA HIS A 134 -0.61 -3.18 -6.93
C HIS A 134 -1.06 -3.98 -8.15
N LEU A 135 -2.11 -3.56 -8.87
CA LEU A 135 -2.72 -4.40 -9.92
C LEU A 135 -1.78 -4.67 -11.11
N ARG A 136 -1.11 -3.63 -11.64
CA ARG A 136 -0.20 -3.81 -12.78
C ARG A 136 1.07 -4.60 -12.43
N PRO A 137 1.76 -4.33 -11.31
CA PRO A 137 2.88 -5.16 -10.87
C PRO A 137 2.49 -6.63 -10.68
N LEU A 138 1.36 -6.92 -10.05
CA LEU A 138 0.86 -8.28 -9.86
C LEU A 138 0.56 -8.97 -11.21
N ALA A 139 -0.10 -8.28 -12.14
CA ALA A 139 -0.34 -8.79 -13.49
C ALA A 139 0.96 -9.09 -14.25
N ALA A 140 1.98 -8.25 -14.09
CA ALA A 140 3.29 -8.45 -14.70
C ALA A 140 4.02 -9.67 -14.11
N ALA A 141 3.94 -9.90 -12.79
CA ALA A 141 4.49 -11.07 -12.12
C ALA A 141 3.82 -12.36 -12.58
N LEU A 142 2.48 -12.39 -12.67
CA LEU A 142 1.72 -13.51 -13.21
C LEU A 142 2.10 -13.80 -14.68
N ALA A 143 2.18 -12.77 -15.52
CA ALA A 143 2.58 -12.91 -16.90
C ALA A 143 4.02 -13.46 -17.05
N ALA A 144 4.93 -13.09 -16.17
CA ALA A 144 6.28 -13.63 -16.14
C ALA A 144 6.29 -15.13 -15.79
N SER A 145 5.52 -15.54 -14.76
CA SER A 145 5.35 -16.94 -14.39
C SER A 145 4.68 -17.78 -15.48
N MET A 146 3.72 -17.21 -16.23
CA MET A 146 3.11 -17.84 -17.41
C MET A 146 4.12 -18.02 -18.56
N ARG A 147 4.97 -17.02 -18.82
CA ARG A 147 6.03 -17.14 -19.85
C ARG A 147 7.08 -18.19 -19.48
N ALA A 148 7.37 -18.34 -18.20
CA ALA A 148 8.26 -19.38 -17.67
C ALA A 148 7.62 -20.79 -17.64
N GLY A 149 6.33 -20.93 -18.03
CA GLY A 149 5.61 -22.20 -18.00
C GLY A 149 5.23 -22.68 -16.61
N GLN A 150 5.35 -21.83 -15.59
CA GLN A 150 5.08 -22.14 -14.18
C GLN A 150 3.59 -21.96 -13.82
N VAL A 151 2.85 -21.21 -14.62
CA VAL A 151 1.40 -20.98 -14.51
C VAL A 151 0.79 -21.15 -15.90
N ASP A 152 -0.43 -21.69 -15.96
CA ASP A 152 -1.17 -21.82 -17.21
C ASP A 152 -1.46 -20.45 -17.83
N ARG A 153 -1.39 -20.39 -19.17
CA ARG A 153 -1.67 -19.16 -19.91
C ARG A 153 -3.13 -18.73 -19.74
N ARG A 154 -3.33 -17.60 -19.11
CA ARG A 154 -4.61 -16.93 -18.91
C ARG A 154 -4.43 -15.42 -19.13
N PRO A 155 -5.47 -14.64 -19.35
CA PRO A 155 -5.38 -13.19 -19.31
C PRO A 155 -4.85 -12.72 -17.96
N PRO A 156 -3.65 -12.11 -17.86
CA PRO A 156 -3.01 -11.86 -16.56
C PRO A 156 -3.71 -10.75 -15.76
N LEU A 157 -4.30 -9.76 -16.41
CA LEU A 157 -4.94 -8.64 -15.72
C LEU A 157 -6.23 -9.03 -14.97
N PRO A 158 -7.18 -9.76 -15.56
CA PRO A 158 -8.34 -10.29 -14.81
C PRO A 158 -7.93 -11.20 -13.65
N LEU A 159 -6.95 -12.08 -13.86
CA LEU A 159 -6.45 -12.97 -12.80
C LEU A 159 -5.82 -12.18 -11.65
N ALA A 160 -5.00 -11.16 -11.98
CA ALA A 160 -4.42 -10.27 -10.98
C ALA A 160 -5.49 -9.52 -10.17
N ARG A 161 -6.57 -9.09 -10.80
CA ARG A 161 -7.67 -8.40 -10.11
C ARG A 161 -8.36 -9.31 -9.08
N VAL A 162 -8.64 -10.55 -9.45
CA VAL A 162 -9.22 -11.53 -8.53
C VAL A 162 -8.25 -11.84 -7.39
N LEU A 163 -6.97 -12.05 -7.70
CA LEU A 163 -5.96 -12.34 -6.70
C LEU A 163 -5.76 -11.15 -5.75
N LEU A 164 -5.70 -9.91 -6.26
CA LEU A 164 -5.59 -8.72 -5.42
C LEU A 164 -6.78 -8.60 -4.45
N GLY A 165 -8.01 -8.85 -4.94
CA GLY A 165 -9.20 -8.89 -4.08
C GLY A 165 -9.09 -9.95 -2.98
N ALA A 166 -8.60 -11.15 -3.30
CA ALA A 166 -8.38 -12.20 -2.32
C ALA A 166 -7.30 -11.83 -1.28
N LEU A 167 -6.24 -11.14 -1.70
CA LEU A 167 -5.19 -10.63 -0.81
C LEU A 167 -5.70 -9.55 0.13
N THR A 168 -6.51 -8.63 -0.37
CA THR A 168 -7.16 -7.58 0.43
C THR A 168 -8.09 -8.19 1.49
N GLU A 169 -8.92 -9.15 1.09
CA GLU A 169 -9.82 -9.85 2.01
C GLU A 169 -9.04 -10.62 3.08
N ALA A 170 -7.97 -11.33 2.69
CA ALA A 170 -7.09 -12.01 3.65
C ALA A 170 -6.42 -11.03 4.62
N GLY A 171 -6.05 -9.83 4.16
CA GLY A 171 -5.53 -8.76 5.03
C GLY A 171 -6.58 -8.26 6.03
N LEU A 172 -7.84 -8.14 5.63
CA LEU A 172 -8.95 -7.76 6.52
C LEU A 172 -9.23 -8.84 7.57
N ALA A 173 -9.28 -10.11 7.14
CA ALA A 173 -9.53 -11.26 8.01
C ALA A 173 -8.40 -11.53 9.02
N ALA A 174 -7.22 -10.91 8.87
CA ALA A 174 -6.04 -11.18 9.70
C ALA A 174 -6.23 -10.86 11.19
N GLU A 175 -7.26 -10.14 11.59
CA GLU A 175 -7.58 -9.90 13.02
C GLU A 175 -8.29 -11.10 13.65
N GLU A 176 -9.12 -11.80 12.88
CA GLU A 176 -9.91 -12.93 13.35
C GLU A 176 -9.12 -14.24 13.21
N ASP A 177 -8.46 -14.46 12.09
CA ASP A 177 -7.69 -15.66 11.76
C ASP A 177 -6.58 -15.36 10.74
N ALA A 178 -5.47 -14.79 11.21
CA ALA A 178 -4.33 -14.46 10.35
C ALA A 178 -3.68 -15.69 9.69
N GLU A 179 -3.58 -16.80 10.44
CA GLU A 179 -2.94 -18.02 9.94
C GLU A 179 -3.82 -18.69 8.87
N GLY A 180 -5.10 -18.85 9.14
CA GLY A 180 -6.04 -19.43 8.19
C GLY A 180 -6.17 -18.62 6.90
N ALA A 181 -6.22 -17.28 6.99
CA ALA A 181 -6.27 -16.42 5.83
C ALA A 181 -4.99 -16.54 4.96
N GLN A 182 -3.81 -16.55 5.61
CA GLN A 182 -2.53 -16.76 4.90
C GLN A 182 -2.43 -18.14 4.27
N ASP A 183 -2.88 -19.18 4.96
CA ASP A 183 -2.89 -20.54 4.45
C ASP A 183 -3.86 -20.70 3.26
N ALA A 184 -5.03 -20.07 3.31
CA ALA A 184 -5.97 -20.04 2.19
C ALA A 184 -5.36 -19.39 0.94
N VAL A 185 -4.69 -18.24 1.10
CA VAL A 185 -3.99 -17.60 -0.02
C VAL A 185 -2.85 -18.46 -0.54
N ARG A 186 -2.06 -19.06 0.33
CA ARG A 186 -0.97 -19.99 -0.06
C ARG A 186 -1.52 -21.19 -0.81
N TRP A 187 -2.63 -21.75 -0.36
CA TRP A 187 -3.31 -22.84 -1.04
C TRP A 187 -3.80 -22.43 -2.44
N LEU A 188 -4.43 -21.25 -2.58
CA LEU A 188 -4.84 -20.71 -3.88
C LEU A 188 -3.66 -20.55 -4.83
N LEU A 189 -2.55 -19.99 -4.36
CA LEU A 189 -1.34 -19.85 -5.17
C LEU A 189 -0.82 -21.22 -5.64
N THR A 190 -0.76 -22.22 -4.76
CA THR A 190 -0.29 -23.55 -5.17
C THR A 190 -1.17 -24.19 -6.24
N ARG A 191 -2.47 -23.84 -6.31
CA ARG A 191 -3.38 -24.30 -7.37
C ARG A 191 -3.20 -23.54 -8.69
N LEU A 192 -2.64 -22.33 -8.65
CA LEU A 192 -2.26 -21.62 -9.88
C LEU A 192 -0.96 -22.15 -10.47
N ARG A 193 -0.09 -22.73 -9.65
CA ARG A 193 1.19 -23.29 -10.08
C ARG A 193 0.97 -24.58 -10.85
N ARG A 194 1.54 -24.64 -12.06
CA ARG A 194 1.54 -25.84 -12.89
C ARG A 194 2.39 -26.92 -12.23
N ARG A 195 1.86 -28.14 -12.16
CA ARG A 195 2.62 -29.27 -11.66
C ARG A 195 3.64 -29.73 -12.71
N PRO A 196 4.83 -30.20 -12.30
CA PRO A 196 5.85 -30.71 -13.24
C PRO A 196 5.33 -31.83 -14.16
N ASP A 197 4.33 -32.58 -13.69
CA ASP A 197 3.79 -33.77 -14.36
C ASP A 197 2.64 -33.47 -15.33
N ASP A 198 2.18 -32.23 -15.46
CA ASP A 198 1.10 -31.80 -16.36
C ASP A 198 1.63 -31.47 -17.80
N ARG A 199 2.59 -32.24 -18.31
CA ARG A 199 3.10 -32.13 -19.70
C ARG A 199 2.37 -33.06 -20.64
#